data_fb61ef0f1a5beeb424c9e760bd59b2b4
#
_entry.id   fb61ef0f1a5beeb424c9e760bd59b2b4
#
_cell.length_a   1.000
_cell.length_b   1.000
_cell.length_c   1.000
_cell.angle_alpha   90.00
_cell.angle_beta   90.00
_cell.angle_gamma   90.00
#
_symmetry.space_group_name_H-M   'P 1'
#
loop_
_entity.id
_entity.type
_entity.pdbx_description
1 polymer ?
#
loop_
_entity_poly.entity_id
_entity_poly.type
_entity_poly.pdbx_seq_one_letter_code
_entity_poly.pdbx_strand_id
1 'polypeptide(L)'
;MAIRKRRAGELVIEQTRDLARVREMLARAGMMTDGIEWPAACYIFAHVGDEAAGVIGVESKIDAALIRSLYVNESMRRRGIGGALIAAARKAAHARGARHLYLFSIEAGGVFRRHGFTTVAVADVIAAIPGVPQVEYYRARPEELARERAYHLDISRDGVIER
;
A
#
# COMPACT_ATOMS: atom_id res chain seq x y z
N MET A 1 9.05 -25.74 10.36
CA MET A 1 9.64 -24.41 10.18
C MET A 1 9.47 -23.62 11.49
N ALA A 2 10.56 -23.33 12.18
CA ALA A 2 10.47 -22.66 13.48
C ALA A 2 9.99 -21.21 13.29
N ILE A 3 8.89 -20.84 13.89
CA ILE A 3 8.42 -19.45 13.98
C ILE A 3 9.47 -18.72 14.83
N ARG A 4 10.26 -17.85 14.17
CA ARG A 4 11.21 -17.01 14.89
C ARG A 4 10.45 -16.08 15.82
N LYS A 5 10.58 -16.30 17.13
CA LYS A 5 9.97 -15.43 18.14
C LYS A 5 10.56 -14.03 18.00
N ARG A 6 9.71 -13.05 17.70
CA ARG A 6 10.12 -11.64 17.57
C ARG A 6 10.47 -11.09 18.95
N ARG A 7 11.45 -10.18 19.01
CA ARG A 7 11.78 -9.51 20.27
C ARG A 7 10.67 -8.53 20.63
N ALA A 8 10.40 -8.40 21.93
CA ALA A 8 9.41 -7.43 22.41
C ALA A 8 9.80 -6.00 21.92
N GLY A 9 8.84 -5.28 21.33
CA GLY A 9 9.04 -3.92 20.81
C GLY A 9 9.80 -3.81 19.48
N GLU A 10 10.30 -4.91 18.91
CA GLU A 10 10.97 -4.91 17.61
C GLU A 10 9.96 -4.67 16.49
N LEU A 11 10.23 -3.67 15.63
CA LEU A 11 9.46 -3.44 14.41
C LEU A 11 9.99 -4.36 13.30
N VAL A 12 9.12 -5.19 12.76
CA VAL A 12 9.41 -6.10 11.64
C VAL A 12 8.43 -5.83 10.51
N ILE A 13 8.95 -5.57 9.31
CA ILE A 13 8.17 -5.36 8.09
C ILE A 13 8.36 -6.57 7.19
N GLU A 14 7.29 -7.27 6.86
CA GLU A 14 7.36 -8.48 6.04
C GLU A 14 6.16 -8.67 5.12
N GLN A 15 6.41 -9.21 3.93
CA GLN A 15 5.32 -9.64 3.06
C GLN A 15 4.61 -10.85 3.67
N THR A 16 3.30 -10.90 3.45
CA THR A 16 2.47 -12.01 3.93
C THR A 16 1.71 -12.67 2.78
N ARG A 17 1.44 -13.97 2.94
CA ARG A 17 0.50 -14.74 2.12
C ARG A 17 -0.79 -15.07 2.88
N ASP A 18 -0.87 -14.68 4.14
CA ASP A 18 -2.06 -14.88 4.98
C ASP A 18 -3.11 -13.80 4.67
N LEU A 19 -3.83 -14.01 3.58
CA LEU A 19 -4.87 -13.09 3.12
C LEU A 19 -6.09 -13.04 4.06
N ALA A 20 -6.34 -14.12 4.80
CA ALA A 20 -7.40 -14.14 5.80
C ALA A 20 -7.11 -13.12 6.92
N ARG A 21 -5.87 -13.05 7.36
CA ARG A 21 -5.43 -12.07 8.37
C ARG A 21 -5.42 -10.63 7.84
N VAL A 22 -5.03 -10.44 6.58
CA VAL A 22 -5.14 -9.14 5.90
C VAL A 22 -6.60 -8.69 5.88
N ARG A 23 -7.49 -9.55 5.42
CA ARG A 23 -8.93 -9.28 5.36
C ARG A 23 -9.50 -8.92 6.73
N GLU A 24 -9.17 -9.68 7.75
CA GLU A 24 -9.62 -9.44 9.11
C GLU A 24 -9.19 -8.06 9.61
N MET A 25 -7.92 -7.69 9.44
CA MET A 25 -7.42 -6.38 9.85
C MET A 25 -8.12 -5.24 9.13
N LEU A 26 -8.26 -5.34 7.80
CA LEU A 26 -8.91 -4.30 7.00
C LEU A 26 -10.41 -4.18 7.30
N ALA A 27 -11.10 -5.30 7.48
CA ALA A 27 -12.51 -5.30 7.84
C ALA A 27 -12.76 -4.64 9.20
N ARG A 28 -11.94 -4.92 10.20
CA ARG A 28 -12.00 -4.25 11.52
C ARG A 28 -11.76 -2.74 11.42
N ALA A 29 -10.92 -2.32 10.48
CA ALA A 29 -10.65 -0.91 10.21
C ALA A 29 -11.73 -0.21 9.36
N GLY A 30 -12.76 -0.93 8.92
CA GLY A 30 -13.78 -0.41 8.02
C GLY A 30 -13.26 -0.12 6.60
N MET A 31 -12.17 -0.75 6.21
CA MET A 31 -11.54 -0.55 4.91
C MET A 31 -11.98 -1.60 3.89
N MET A 32 -11.88 -1.23 2.61
CA MET A 32 -12.24 -2.09 1.50
C MET A 32 -11.41 -3.38 1.47
N THR A 33 -12.08 -4.51 1.33
CA THR A 33 -11.47 -5.84 1.21
C THR A 33 -11.60 -6.46 -0.18
N ASP A 34 -12.23 -5.77 -1.12
CA ASP A 34 -12.41 -6.25 -2.49
C ASP A 34 -11.07 -6.41 -3.19
N GLY A 35 -10.91 -7.50 -3.94
CA GLY A 35 -9.75 -7.75 -4.77
C GLY A 35 -8.47 -8.14 -4.02
N ILE A 36 -8.55 -8.47 -2.74
CA ILE A 36 -7.38 -8.90 -1.93
C ILE A 36 -6.70 -10.13 -2.56
N GLU A 37 -7.48 -11.04 -3.15
CA GLU A 37 -7.00 -12.29 -3.74
C GLU A 37 -6.38 -12.12 -5.14
N TRP A 38 -6.34 -10.90 -5.69
CA TRP A 38 -5.79 -10.68 -7.02
C TRP A 38 -4.33 -11.15 -7.10
N PRO A 39 -3.95 -12.00 -8.10
CA PRO A 39 -2.65 -12.67 -8.11
C PRO A 39 -1.44 -11.73 -8.16
N ALA A 40 -1.60 -10.55 -8.77
CA ALA A 40 -0.54 -9.54 -8.85
C ALA A 40 -0.57 -8.53 -7.69
N ALA A 41 -1.36 -8.79 -6.66
CA ALA A 41 -1.31 -8.03 -5.42
C ALA A 41 -0.34 -8.67 -4.42
N CYS A 42 0.30 -7.84 -3.62
CA CYS A 42 1.00 -8.29 -2.42
C CYS A 42 0.61 -7.43 -1.23
N TYR A 43 0.68 -8.04 -0.05
CA TYR A 43 0.41 -7.37 1.21
C TYR A 43 1.61 -7.48 2.13
N ILE A 44 1.83 -6.42 2.89
CA ILE A 44 2.97 -6.28 3.79
C ILE A 44 2.42 -5.93 5.16
N PHE A 45 2.79 -6.72 6.16
CA PHE A 45 2.51 -6.42 7.56
C PHE A 45 3.67 -5.69 8.23
N ALA A 46 3.32 -4.78 9.11
CA ALA A 46 4.21 -4.30 10.17
C ALA A 46 3.84 -5.02 11.48
N HIS A 47 4.82 -5.62 12.13
CA HIS A 47 4.67 -6.19 13.45
C HIS A 47 5.52 -5.41 14.46
N VAL A 48 4.97 -5.22 15.65
CA VAL A 48 5.73 -4.75 16.81
C VAL A 48 5.72 -5.88 17.84
N GLY A 49 6.85 -6.56 18.03
CA GLY A 49 6.85 -7.85 18.69
C GLY A 49 5.97 -8.85 17.92
N ASP A 50 5.07 -9.51 18.61
CA ASP A 50 4.14 -10.49 18.01
C ASP A 50 2.81 -9.87 17.53
N GLU A 51 2.60 -8.57 17.78
CA GLU A 51 1.38 -7.86 17.38
C GLU A 51 1.47 -7.35 15.94
N ALA A 52 0.44 -7.62 15.13
CA ALA A 52 0.29 -6.99 13.83
C ALA A 52 -0.16 -5.54 14.02
N ALA A 53 0.75 -4.60 13.76
CA ALA A 53 0.54 -3.17 14.01
C ALA A 53 -0.03 -2.42 12.81
N GLY A 54 0.13 -2.95 11.60
CA GLY A 54 -0.36 -2.30 10.39
C GLY A 54 -0.18 -3.15 9.15
N VAL A 55 -0.73 -2.68 8.04
CA VAL A 55 -0.71 -3.35 6.74
C VAL A 55 -0.68 -2.33 5.62
N ILE A 56 -0.13 -2.72 4.49
CA ILE A 56 -0.22 -2.01 3.20
C ILE A 56 -0.35 -3.03 2.07
N GLY A 57 -1.07 -2.67 1.01
CA GLY A 57 -1.22 -3.48 -0.19
C GLY A 57 -0.62 -2.80 -1.41
N VAL A 58 -0.17 -3.60 -2.36
CA VAL A 58 0.35 -3.16 -3.66
C VAL A 58 -0.28 -4.02 -4.75
N GLU A 59 -0.97 -3.38 -5.68
CA GLU A 59 -1.53 -4.00 -6.89
C GLU A 59 -0.63 -3.64 -8.07
N SER A 60 0.04 -4.63 -8.67
CA SER A 60 1.05 -4.41 -9.69
C SER A 60 0.55 -4.67 -11.11
N LYS A 61 0.97 -3.83 -12.04
CA LYS A 61 0.93 -4.02 -13.48
C LYS A 61 2.37 -4.03 -14.03
N ILE A 62 2.54 -4.00 -15.37
CA ILE A 62 3.86 -4.18 -16.02
C ILE A 62 4.88 -3.14 -15.53
N ASP A 63 4.54 -1.86 -15.58
CA ASP A 63 5.46 -0.75 -15.25
C ASP A 63 4.92 0.19 -14.17
N ALA A 64 3.76 -0.13 -13.62
CA ALA A 64 3.10 0.68 -12.62
C ALA A 64 2.50 -0.18 -11.51
N ALA A 65 2.32 0.39 -10.34
CA ALA A 65 1.63 -0.24 -9.22
C ALA A 65 0.75 0.76 -8.49
N LEU A 66 -0.30 0.25 -7.87
CA LEU A 66 -1.21 1.01 -7.02
C LEU A 66 -1.01 0.59 -5.57
N ILE A 67 -0.72 1.55 -4.72
CA ILE A 67 -0.75 1.36 -3.27
C ILE A 67 -2.19 1.43 -2.78
N ARG A 68 -2.56 0.49 -1.94
CA ARG A 68 -3.86 0.45 -1.29
C ARG A 68 -3.76 0.03 0.18
N SER A 69 -4.84 0.23 0.91
CA SER A 69 -5.05 -0.42 2.21
C SER A 69 -3.97 -0.11 3.25
N LEU A 70 -3.39 1.08 3.21
CA LEU A 70 -2.49 1.52 4.28
C LEU A 70 -3.31 1.73 5.55
N TYR A 71 -3.01 0.93 6.55
CA TYR A 71 -3.62 1.02 7.87
C TYR A 71 -2.58 0.77 8.96
N VAL A 72 -2.61 1.57 10.00
CA VAL A 72 -1.83 1.37 11.23
C VAL A 72 -2.79 1.40 12.41
N ASN A 73 -2.69 0.42 13.29
CA ASN A 73 -3.49 0.37 14.52
C ASN A 73 -3.39 1.71 15.26
N GLU A 74 -4.50 2.22 15.72
CA GLU A 74 -4.57 3.55 16.34
C GLU A 74 -3.59 3.72 17.49
N SER A 75 -3.48 2.70 18.35
CA SER A 75 -2.53 2.67 19.47
C SER A 75 -1.06 2.66 19.08
N MET A 76 -0.75 2.34 17.84
CA MET A 76 0.61 2.22 17.29
C MET A 76 1.00 3.37 16.36
N ARG A 77 0.11 4.34 16.15
CA ARG A 77 0.38 5.51 15.31
C ARG A 77 1.43 6.43 15.90
N ARG A 78 2.02 7.30 15.05
CA ARG A 78 3.08 8.25 15.39
C ARG A 78 4.40 7.60 15.85
N ARG A 79 4.65 6.38 15.39
CA ARG A 79 5.88 5.61 15.63
C ARG A 79 6.68 5.32 14.35
N GLY A 80 6.34 5.99 13.23
CA GLY A 80 6.99 5.77 11.94
C GLY A 80 6.58 4.49 11.21
N ILE A 81 5.58 3.76 11.68
CA ILE A 81 5.14 2.49 11.08
C ILE A 81 4.54 2.71 9.68
N GLY A 82 3.71 3.73 9.52
CA GLY A 82 3.14 4.08 8.21
C GLY A 82 4.21 4.39 7.18
N GLY A 83 5.24 5.16 7.55
CA GLY A 83 6.38 5.46 6.69
C GLY A 83 7.19 4.22 6.32
N ALA A 84 7.41 3.31 7.27
CA ALA A 84 8.09 2.05 7.03
C ALA A 84 7.30 1.14 6.06
N LEU A 85 5.98 1.10 6.19
CA LEU A 85 5.09 0.38 5.26
C LEU A 85 5.12 0.98 3.86
N ILE A 86 5.07 2.31 3.73
CA ILE A 86 5.17 3.00 2.43
C ILE A 86 6.52 2.69 1.76
N ALA A 87 7.62 2.76 2.51
CA ALA A 87 8.94 2.43 1.98
C ALA A 87 9.03 0.97 1.52
N ALA A 88 8.47 0.03 2.27
CA ALA A 88 8.40 -1.38 1.91
C ALA A 88 7.54 -1.61 0.66
N ALA A 89 6.41 -0.94 0.54
CA ALA A 89 5.54 -1.01 -0.65
C ALA A 89 6.25 -0.47 -1.89
N ARG A 90 6.94 0.65 -1.77
CA ARG A 90 7.77 1.22 -2.85
C ARG A 90 8.83 0.24 -3.32
N LYS A 91 9.56 -0.36 -2.40
CA LYS A 91 10.57 -1.38 -2.69
C LYS A 91 9.98 -2.62 -3.36
N ALA A 92 8.86 -3.12 -2.87
CA ALA A 92 8.17 -4.28 -3.43
C ALA A 92 7.65 -4.00 -4.85
N ALA A 93 7.10 -2.82 -5.10
CA ALA A 93 6.64 -2.41 -6.42
C ALA A 93 7.81 -2.30 -7.41
N HIS A 94 8.91 -1.66 -7.02
CA HIS A 94 10.11 -1.54 -7.83
C HIS A 94 10.70 -2.92 -8.17
N ALA A 95 10.79 -3.83 -7.21
CA ALA A 95 11.27 -5.20 -7.42
C ALA A 95 10.42 -6.00 -8.43
N ARG A 96 9.18 -5.60 -8.65
CA ARG A 96 8.25 -6.18 -9.64
C ARG A 96 8.24 -5.44 -10.98
N GLY A 97 9.13 -4.47 -11.17
CA GLY A 97 9.30 -3.72 -12.40
C GLY A 97 8.51 -2.42 -12.48
N ALA A 98 7.81 -2.01 -11.43
CA ALA A 98 7.09 -0.75 -11.45
C ALA A 98 8.06 0.43 -11.52
N ARG A 99 7.73 1.39 -12.37
CA ARG A 99 8.41 2.68 -12.52
C ARG A 99 7.57 3.83 -11.96
N HIS A 100 6.29 3.58 -11.78
CA HIS A 100 5.32 4.55 -11.28
C HIS A 100 4.48 3.93 -10.17
N LEU A 101 4.31 4.68 -9.09
CA LEU A 101 3.36 4.36 -8.02
C LEU A 101 2.20 5.33 -8.05
N TYR A 102 1.00 4.80 -7.89
CA TYR A 102 -0.23 5.56 -7.77
C TYR A 102 -0.98 5.18 -6.50
N LEU A 103 -1.84 6.04 -6.02
CA LEU A 103 -2.78 5.73 -4.95
C LEU A 103 -3.96 6.69 -4.95
N PHE A 104 -5.05 6.25 -4.31
CA PHE A 104 -6.18 7.08 -3.94
C PHE A 104 -6.22 7.25 -2.43
N SER A 105 -6.50 8.44 -1.95
CA SER A 105 -6.69 8.70 -0.51
C SER A 105 -7.52 9.96 -0.28
N ILE A 106 -8.48 9.87 0.61
CA ILE A 106 -9.25 11.03 1.05
C ILE A 106 -8.46 11.80 2.11
N GLU A 107 -7.87 11.11 3.08
CA GLU A 107 -7.33 11.72 4.31
C GLU A 107 -5.81 11.70 4.43
N ALA A 108 -5.15 10.69 3.87
CA ALA A 108 -3.72 10.45 4.11
C ALA A 108 -2.76 11.24 3.21
N GLY A 109 -3.24 12.22 2.46
CA GLY A 109 -2.43 12.96 1.49
C GLY A 109 -1.18 13.62 2.07
N GLY A 110 -1.25 14.11 3.31
CA GLY A 110 -0.08 14.71 3.99
C GLY A 110 1.04 13.71 4.23
N VAL A 111 0.71 12.48 4.61
CA VAL A 111 1.68 11.39 4.80
C VAL A 111 2.36 11.05 3.47
N PHE A 112 1.59 10.85 2.41
CA PHE A 112 2.13 10.49 1.11
C PHE A 112 2.97 11.62 0.49
N ARG A 113 2.58 12.88 0.63
CA ARG A 113 3.40 14.02 0.18
C ARG A 113 4.76 14.06 0.88
N ARG A 114 4.83 13.75 2.18
CA ARG A 114 6.11 13.64 2.90
C ARG A 114 7.01 12.52 2.37
N HIS A 115 6.43 11.52 1.70
CA HIS A 115 7.15 10.44 1.03
C HIS A 115 7.39 10.70 -0.46
N GLY A 116 7.24 11.94 -0.92
CA GLY A 116 7.57 12.36 -2.28
C GLY A 116 6.45 12.23 -3.30
N PHE A 117 5.26 11.80 -2.89
CA PHE A 117 4.11 11.74 -3.79
C PHE A 117 3.58 13.14 -4.11
N THR A 118 3.17 13.34 -5.34
CA THR A 118 2.52 14.56 -5.82
C THR A 118 1.06 14.30 -6.19
N THR A 119 0.23 15.31 -6.04
CA THR A 119 -1.18 15.22 -6.44
C THR A 119 -1.30 15.13 -7.95
N VAL A 120 -2.15 14.23 -8.44
CA VAL A 120 -2.49 14.10 -9.87
C VAL A 120 -4.01 14.03 -10.02
N ALA A 121 -4.51 14.17 -11.24
CA ALA A 121 -5.93 13.98 -11.50
C ALA A 121 -6.31 12.50 -11.32
N VAL A 122 -7.47 12.25 -10.71
CA VAL A 122 -8.01 10.90 -10.55
C VAL A 122 -8.13 10.18 -11.90
N ALA A 123 -8.56 10.90 -12.94
CA ALA A 123 -8.67 10.36 -14.30
C ALA A 123 -7.32 9.87 -14.85
N ASP A 124 -6.21 10.50 -14.48
CA ASP A 124 -4.87 10.09 -14.92
C ASP A 124 -4.48 8.72 -14.31
N VAL A 125 -4.85 8.48 -13.07
CA VAL A 125 -4.60 7.16 -12.43
C VAL A 125 -5.45 6.08 -13.07
N ILE A 126 -6.72 6.35 -13.32
CA ILE A 126 -7.62 5.40 -14.01
C ILE A 126 -7.07 5.04 -15.40
N ALA A 127 -6.54 6.01 -16.13
CA ALA A 127 -5.95 5.78 -17.45
C ALA A 127 -4.61 5.06 -17.40
N ALA A 128 -3.79 5.34 -16.38
CA ALA A 128 -2.42 4.80 -16.27
C ALA A 128 -2.38 3.33 -15.84
N ILE A 129 -3.33 2.90 -15.02
CA ILE A 129 -3.30 1.56 -14.41
C ILE A 129 -4.67 0.87 -14.45
N PRO A 130 -5.30 0.73 -15.64
CA PRO A 130 -6.58 0.06 -15.76
C PRO A 130 -6.45 -1.43 -15.43
N GLY A 131 -7.54 -2.02 -14.92
CA GLY A 131 -7.64 -3.46 -14.66
C GLY A 131 -7.15 -3.91 -13.29
N VAL A 132 -6.50 -3.07 -12.50
CA VAL A 132 -6.21 -3.42 -11.10
C VAL A 132 -7.49 -3.31 -10.26
N PRO A 133 -7.67 -4.18 -9.25
CA PRO A 133 -8.94 -4.28 -8.52
C PRO A 133 -9.45 -2.96 -7.96
N GLN A 134 -8.61 -2.13 -7.36
CA GLN A 134 -9.07 -0.86 -6.79
C GLN A 134 -9.52 0.14 -7.87
N VAL A 135 -8.85 0.18 -9.01
CA VAL A 135 -9.28 1.03 -10.13
C VAL A 135 -10.64 0.57 -10.66
N GLU A 136 -10.83 -0.72 -10.85
CA GLU A 136 -12.10 -1.26 -11.33
C GLU A 136 -13.23 -1.10 -10.30
N TYR A 137 -12.91 -1.21 -9.03
CA TYR A 137 -13.86 -0.89 -7.95
C TYR A 137 -14.40 0.53 -8.07
N TYR A 138 -13.52 1.51 -8.21
CA TYR A 138 -13.91 2.93 -8.32
C TYR A 138 -14.55 3.27 -9.66
N ARG A 139 -14.13 2.63 -10.77
CA ARG A 139 -14.81 2.82 -12.07
C ARG A 139 -16.29 2.44 -12.03
N ALA A 140 -16.63 1.43 -11.26
CA ALA A 140 -18.00 1.01 -11.05
C ALA A 140 -18.78 1.90 -10.06
N ARG A 141 -18.09 2.80 -9.34
CA ARG A 141 -18.64 3.65 -8.27
C ARG A 141 -18.20 5.10 -8.41
N PRO A 142 -18.70 5.82 -9.44
CA PRO A 142 -18.26 7.18 -9.72
C PRO A 142 -18.50 8.16 -8.57
N GLU A 143 -19.53 7.94 -7.75
CA GLU A 143 -19.81 8.79 -6.58
C GLU A 143 -18.76 8.63 -5.47
N GLU A 144 -18.27 7.41 -5.26
CA GLU A 144 -17.17 7.16 -4.32
C GLU A 144 -15.87 7.72 -4.87
N LEU A 145 -15.60 7.49 -6.15
CA LEU A 145 -14.42 8.01 -6.84
C LEU A 145 -14.34 9.54 -6.77
N ALA A 146 -15.47 10.24 -6.87
CA ALA A 146 -15.51 11.70 -6.81
C ALA A 146 -15.04 12.28 -5.47
N ARG A 147 -14.98 11.48 -4.42
CA ARG A 147 -14.48 11.87 -3.09
C ARG A 147 -12.98 11.65 -2.94
N GLU A 148 -12.39 10.85 -3.83
CA GLU A 148 -10.97 10.51 -3.76
C GLU A 148 -10.08 11.62 -4.29
N ARG A 149 -8.87 11.65 -3.76
CA ARG A 149 -7.74 12.36 -4.34
C ARG A 149 -6.72 11.34 -4.80
N ALA A 150 -6.00 11.65 -5.85
CA ALA A 150 -5.03 10.76 -6.43
C ALA A 150 -3.61 11.31 -6.30
N TYR A 151 -2.65 10.41 -6.15
CA TYR A 151 -1.24 10.74 -5.95
C TYR A 151 -0.37 9.85 -6.81
N HIS A 152 0.79 10.36 -7.17
CA HIS A 152 1.78 9.68 -8.01
C HIS A 152 3.18 9.90 -7.48
N LEU A 153 4.02 8.88 -7.62
CA LEU A 153 5.45 8.93 -7.38
C LEU A 153 6.18 8.21 -8.52
N ASP A 154 7.14 8.88 -9.13
CA ASP A 154 8.08 8.27 -10.07
C ASP A 154 9.18 7.53 -9.28
N ILE A 155 9.26 6.22 -9.46
CA ILE A 155 10.26 5.35 -8.83
C ILE A 155 11.22 4.73 -9.87
N SER A 156 11.25 5.26 -11.08
CA SER A 156 12.08 4.72 -12.17
C SER A 156 13.58 4.73 -11.87
N ARG A 157 14.00 5.60 -10.96
CA ARG A 157 15.41 5.72 -10.52
C ARG A 157 15.70 5.00 -9.21
N ASP A 158 14.74 4.32 -8.60
CA ASP A 158 14.99 3.56 -7.39
C ASP A 158 15.99 2.44 -7.66
N GLY A 159 16.92 2.22 -6.72
CA GLY A 159 17.97 1.22 -6.86
C GLY A 159 19.14 1.60 -7.80
N VAL A 160 19.10 2.75 -8.44
CA VAL A 160 20.26 3.29 -9.17
C VAL A 160 21.22 3.90 -8.15
N ILE A 161 22.37 3.25 -7.96
CA ILE A 161 23.46 3.82 -7.19
C ILE A 161 24.14 4.86 -8.10
N GLU A 162 23.98 6.13 -7.80
CA GLU A 162 24.82 7.16 -8.40
C GLU A 162 26.26 6.89 -7.94
N ARG A 163 27.12 6.52 -8.90
CA ARG A 163 28.55 6.34 -8.68
C ARG A 163 29.28 7.67 -8.78
#